data_50d11f281443e0463f0b0a11645a1768
#
_entry.id   50d11f281443e0463f0b0a11645a1768
#
_cell.length_a   1.000
_cell.length_b   1.000
_cell.length_c   1.000
_cell.angle_alpha   90.00
_cell.angle_beta   90.00
_cell.angle_gamma   90.00
#
_symmetry.space_group_name_H-M   'P 1'
#
loop_
_entity.id
_entity.type
_entity.pdbx_description
1 polymer ?
#
loop_
_entity_poly.entity_id
_entity_poly.type
_entity_poly.pdbx_seq_one_letter_code
_entity_poly.pdbx_strand_id
1 'polypeptide(L)'
;MFITKKHIPRRTFLRGTGVALALPLLEGMIPALTAQAQTAAAPVKRFVGIWHPHGVAPGYWSPVDEGKDFEFSFITKPLEPFRDRTVLISGLDSTAAFSTTEEPGGNHARGAVFLSGIRPRRDAVSPYLGVTIDQLIAQKYGQDTLLSSIQLGIEDASHNSGNCNWGYSCAYTNSISWLNPTTPLPTEVNPRIAFERMFGDGLSAEERRAGRLQSASILDSVTHEIPRFKKNLGSGDQARLDDYLTNVREIERRIRTATNNAAAEVSAEVPFGIPESKDIHFKIMYDLMILAFQADI
;
A
#
# COMPACT_ATOMS: atom_id res chain seq x y z
N MET A 1 26.91 -19.72 -2.15
CA MET A 1 26.17 -19.24 -3.34
C MET A 1 25.90 -20.45 -4.23
N PHE A 2 24.67 -20.87 -4.36
CA PHE A 2 24.29 -22.04 -5.17
C PHE A 2 23.93 -21.53 -6.56
N ILE A 3 24.79 -21.73 -7.55
CA ILE A 3 24.54 -21.33 -8.92
C ILE A 3 23.74 -22.43 -9.59
N THR A 4 22.42 -22.31 -9.61
CA THR A 4 21.59 -23.22 -10.43
C THR A 4 21.54 -22.69 -11.86
N LYS A 5 21.72 -23.59 -12.85
CA LYS A 5 21.53 -23.24 -14.27
C LYS A 5 20.05 -22.91 -14.62
N LYS A 6 19.13 -23.07 -13.68
CA LYS A 6 17.69 -22.80 -13.86
C LYS A 6 17.37 -21.47 -13.23
N HIS A 7 17.07 -20.50 -14.09
CA HIS A 7 16.54 -19.19 -13.69
C HIS A 7 15.04 -19.30 -13.44
N ILE A 8 14.60 -18.76 -12.29
CA ILE A 8 13.17 -18.63 -11.95
C ILE A 8 12.72 -17.24 -12.44
N PRO A 9 11.69 -17.13 -13.28
CA PRO A 9 11.15 -15.83 -13.66
C PRO A 9 10.68 -15.03 -12.45
N ARG A 10 10.93 -13.73 -12.40
CA ARG A 10 10.44 -12.84 -11.29
C ARG A 10 8.93 -12.89 -11.12
N ARG A 11 8.18 -13.11 -12.20
CA ARG A 11 6.71 -13.25 -12.21
C ARG A 11 6.27 -14.70 -11.97
N THR A 12 7.00 -15.47 -11.18
CA THR A 12 6.56 -16.80 -10.78
C THR A 12 5.56 -16.68 -9.64
N PHE A 13 4.40 -17.29 -9.82
CA PHE A 13 3.33 -17.34 -8.84
C PHE A 13 3.09 -18.78 -8.41
N LEU A 14 2.81 -19.00 -7.13
CA LEU A 14 2.16 -20.23 -6.67
C LEU A 14 0.67 -20.11 -7.01
N ARG A 15 0.14 -21.08 -7.74
CA ARG A 15 -1.25 -21.06 -8.21
C ARG A 15 -2.07 -22.11 -7.48
N GLY A 16 -3.23 -21.71 -7.01
CA GLY A 16 -4.25 -22.57 -6.44
C GLY A 16 -5.58 -22.36 -7.14
N THR A 17 -6.62 -23.03 -6.68
CA THR A 17 -7.98 -22.84 -7.20
C THR A 17 -8.48 -21.43 -6.83
N GLY A 18 -8.52 -20.52 -7.80
CA GLY A 18 -8.98 -19.16 -7.59
C GLY A 18 -7.98 -18.24 -6.89
N VAL A 19 -6.68 -18.61 -6.82
CA VAL A 19 -5.64 -17.85 -6.11
C VAL A 19 -4.32 -17.89 -6.85
N ALA A 20 -3.65 -16.75 -6.91
CA ALA A 20 -2.26 -16.62 -7.36
C ALA A 20 -1.44 -15.87 -6.31
N LEU A 21 -0.56 -16.58 -5.61
CA LEU A 21 0.32 -15.99 -4.61
C LEU A 21 1.64 -15.60 -5.26
N ALA A 22 1.94 -14.30 -5.29
CA ALA A 22 3.23 -13.79 -5.72
C ALA A 22 4.33 -14.24 -4.76
N LEU A 23 5.53 -14.44 -5.28
CA LEU A 23 6.69 -14.89 -4.50
C LEU A 23 7.58 -13.71 -4.11
N PRO A 24 8.22 -13.74 -2.94
CA PRO A 24 9.23 -12.76 -2.58
C PRO A 24 10.43 -12.87 -3.53
N LEU A 25 11.28 -11.84 -3.60
CA LEU A 25 12.49 -11.89 -4.39
C LEU A 25 13.44 -12.96 -3.87
N LEU A 26 13.66 -14.00 -4.69
CA LEU A 26 14.52 -15.13 -4.42
C LEU A 26 15.85 -15.01 -5.19
N GLU A 27 16.93 -15.54 -4.64
CA GLU A 27 18.25 -15.55 -5.33
C GLU A 27 18.18 -16.33 -6.65
N GLY A 28 17.38 -17.39 -6.71
CA GLY A 28 17.13 -18.14 -7.93
C GLY A 28 16.43 -17.35 -9.05
N MET A 29 15.92 -16.15 -8.77
CA MET A 29 15.35 -15.22 -9.76
C MET A 29 16.41 -14.30 -10.38
N ILE A 30 17.68 -14.37 -9.91
CA ILE A 30 18.79 -13.57 -10.41
C ILE A 30 19.58 -14.42 -11.39
N PRO A 31 19.76 -13.99 -12.67
CA PRO A 31 20.51 -14.76 -13.67
C PRO A 31 21.98 -14.93 -13.27
N ALA A 32 22.49 -16.18 -13.28
CA ALA A 32 23.79 -16.54 -12.71
C ALA A 32 25.03 -16.13 -13.51
N LEU A 33 24.94 -15.70 -14.78
CA LEU A 33 26.07 -15.61 -15.72
C LEU A 33 26.09 -14.36 -16.61
N THR A 34 25.42 -13.30 -16.28
CA THR A 34 25.50 -12.07 -17.05
C THR A 34 26.31 -11.02 -16.30
N ALA A 35 27.03 -10.13 -17.03
CA ALA A 35 27.55 -8.87 -16.48
C ALA A 35 26.44 -8.08 -15.76
N GLN A 36 25.18 -8.39 -16.07
CA GLN A 36 23.97 -8.05 -15.32
C GLN A 36 23.89 -8.74 -13.92
N ALA A 37 24.61 -9.81 -13.62
CA ALA A 37 24.65 -10.34 -12.24
C ALA A 37 25.31 -9.35 -11.27
N GLN A 38 26.21 -8.51 -11.77
CA GLN A 38 26.73 -7.35 -11.01
C GLN A 38 25.77 -6.15 -11.07
N THR A 39 24.91 -6.06 -12.08
CA THR A 39 23.86 -5.05 -12.25
C THR A 39 22.47 -5.57 -11.80
N ALA A 40 22.32 -6.84 -11.53
CA ALA A 40 21.10 -7.46 -10.99
C ALA A 40 20.75 -7.00 -9.57
N ALA A 41 21.65 -6.23 -9.00
CA ALA A 41 21.41 -5.42 -7.83
C ALA A 41 20.82 -4.03 -8.17
N ALA A 42 20.30 -3.77 -9.37
CA ALA A 42 19.48 -2.57 -9.55
C ALA A 42 18.25 -2.73 -8.66
N PRO A 43 18.18 -2.02 -7.54
CA PRO A 43 17.09 -2.22 -6.58
C PRO A 43 15.78 -1.88 -7.26
N VAL A 44 14.76 -2.70 -7.06
CA VAL A 44 13.41 -2.36 -7.49
C VAL A 44 13.04 -1.05 -6.84
N LYS A 45 12.70 -0.05 -7.64
CA LYS A 45 12.32 1.25 -7.13
C LYS A 45 10.90 1.19 -6.63
N ARG A 46 10.70 1.52 -5.36
CA ARG A 46 9.41 1.59 -4.71
C ARG A 46 9.20 3.00 -4.15
N PHE A 47 7.99 3.49 -4.22
CA PHE A 47 7.60 4.79 -3.68
C PHE A 47 6.40 4.60 -2.76
N VAL A 48 6.43 5.27 -1.61
CA VAL A 48 5.31 5.37 -0.68
C VAL A 48 5.12 6.84 -0.32
N GLY A 49 3.90 7.34 -0.51
CA GLY A 49 3.46 8.59 0.04
C GLY A 49 2.49 8.32 1.20
N ILE A 50 2.86 8.70 2.42
CA ILE A 50 2.00 8.59 3.59
C ILE A 50 1.53 9.99 3.95
N TRP A 51 0.22 10.22 3.85
CA TRP A 51 -0.39 11.47 4.22
C TRP A 51 -1.12 11.35 5.55
N HIS A 52 -0.78 12.24 6.48
CA HIS A 52 -1.44 12.36 7.76
C HIS A 52 -2.15 13.72 7.83
N PRO A 53 -3.49 13.74 7.99
CA PRO A 53 -4.24 14.99 8.13
C PRO A 53 -3.96 15.68 9.46
N HIS A 54 -4.41 16.95 9.58
CA HIS A 54 -4.33 17.80 10.77
C HIS A 54 -2.92 18.26 11.19
N GLY A 55 -1.87 17.95 10.40
CA GLY A 55 -0.51 18.32 10.76
C GLY A 55 0.00 17.56 11.99
N VAL A 56 0.93 18.18 12.72
CA VAL A 56 1.60 17.59 13.88
C VAL A 56 1.60 18.57 15.05
N ALA A 57 1.57 18.06 16.28
CA ALA A 57 1.64 18.87 17.47
C ALA A 57 3.03 19.55 17.57
N PRO A 58 3.10 20.85 17.81
CA PRO A 58 4.36 21.56 17.98
C PRO A 58 5.20 20.91 19.10
N GLY A 59 6.51 20.76 18.86
CA GLY A 59 7.46 20.15 19.78
C GLY A 59 7.45 18.63 19.86
N TYR A 60 6.49 17.95 19.21
CA TYR A 60 6.41 16.48 19.22
C TYR A 60 6.93 15.82 17.94
N TRP A 61 7.03 16.57 16.84
CA TRP A 61 7.49 16.07 15.56
C TRP A 61 8.91 16.55 15.22
N SER A 62 9.09 17.86 15.14
CA SER A 62 10.36 18.45 14.73
C SER A 62 11.38 18.35 15.85
N PRO A 63 12.61 17.88 15.57
CA PRO A 63 13.74 18.02 16.48
C PRO A 63 14.02 19.50 16.81
N VAL A 64 14.64 19.75 17.95
CA VAL A 64 15.10 21.10 18.34
C VAL A 64 16.35 21.47 17.54
N ASP A 65 17.26 20.50 17.36
CA ASP A 65 18.52 20.71 16.69
C ASP A 65 18.42 20.28 15.21
N GLU A 66 19.20 20.95 14.39
CA GLU A 66 19.36 20.65 12.97
C GLU A 66 20.64 19.84 12.72
N GLY A 67 20.74 19.27 11.52
CA GLY A 67 21.93 18.57 11.06
C GLY A 67 21.86 17.07 11.27
N LYS A 68 23.02 16.43 11.46
CA LYS A 68 23.14 14.97 11.45
C LYS A 68 22.84 14.33 12.81
N ASP A 69 23.18 15.02 13.88
CA ASP A 69 23.21 14.46 15.24
C ASP A 69 22.00 14.92 16.10
N PHE A 70 20.91 15.35 15.46
CA PHE A 70 19.67 15.74 16.15
C PHE A 70 19.09 14.61 17.01
N GLU A 71 18.42 14.97 18.11
CA GLU A 71 17.64 14.01 18.87
C GLU A 71 16.25 13.85 18.26
N PHE A 72 15.81 12.58 18.10
CA PHE A 72 14.45 12.29 17.63
C PHE A 72 13.42 12.73 18.69
N SER A 73 12.42 13.47 18.23
CA SER A 73 11.30 13.89 19.06
C SER A 73 10.36 12.72 19.38
N PHE A 74 9.39 12.93 20.25
CA PHE A 74 8.49 11.88 20.74
C PHE A 74 7.85 11.05 19.60
N ILE A 75 7.30 11.73 18.58
CA ILE A 75 6.61 11.03 17.45
C ILE A 75 7.61 10.35 16.52
N THR A 76 8.77 10.94 16.32
CA THR A 76 9.79 10.43 15.39
C THR A 76 10.76 9.45 16.04
N LYS A 77 10.71 9.27 17.37
CA LYS A 77 11.58 8.34 18.12
C LYS A 77 11.65 6.92 17.54
N PRO A 78 10.57 6.31 17.06
CA PRO A 78 10.62 4.98 16.42
C PRO A 78 11.50 4.92 15.17
N LEU A 79 11.83 6.06 14.55
CA LEU A 79 12.71 6.13 13.37
C LEU A 79 14.21 6.15 13.73
N GLU A 80 14.55 6.30 15.02
CA GLU A 80 15.95 6.38 15.47
C GLU A 80 16.84 5.21 15.02
N PRO A 81 16.38 3.96 14.99
CA PRO A 81 17.16 2.83 14.45
C PRO A 81 17.47 2.97 12.94
N PHE A 82 16.74 3.85 12.24
CA PHE A 82 16.88 4.12 10.81
C PHE A 82 17.51 5.49 10.52
N ARG A 83 18.20 6.09 11.49
CA ARG A 83 18.81 7.44 11.41
C ARG A 83 19.56 7.65 10.08
N ASP A 84 20.41 6.71 9.70
CA ASP A 84 21.23 6.82 8.48
C ASP A 84 20.43 6.82 7.16
N ARG A 85 19.14 6.55 7.24
CA ARG A 85 18.21 6.49 6.10
C ARG A 85 17.02 7.43 6.26
N THR A 86 17.04 8.27 7.30
CA THR A 86 15.95 9.19 7.65
C THR A 86 16.40 10.61 7.42
N VAL A 87 15.57 11.38 6.72
CA VAL A 87 15.70 12.83 6.58
C VAL A 87 14.43 13.46 7.09
N LEU A 88 14.52 14.30 8.12
CA LEU A 88 13.42 15.13 8.60
C LEU A 88 13.56 16.52 7.98
N ILE A 89 12.53 16.97 7.27
CA ILE A 89 12.52 18.25 6.60
C ILE A 89 11.38 19.08 7.20
N SER A 90 11.69 20.30 7.62
CA SER A 90 10.72 21.29 8.09
C SER A 90 10.76 22.53 7.23
N GLY A 91 9.77 23.41 7.38
CA GLY A 91 9.71 24.69 6.66
C GLY A 91 9.37 24.56 5.16
N LEU A 92 8.99 23.37 4.68
CA LEU A 92 8.47 23.22 3.32
C LEU A 92 6.99 23.62 3.29
N ASP A 93 6.65 24.36 2.24
CA ASP A 93 5.33 24.91 2.08
C ASP A 93 4.84 24.79 0.63
N SER A 94 3.54 24.74 0.44
CA SER A 94 2.92 24.76 -0.89
C SER A 94 1.87 25.85 -0.98
N THR A 95 2.13 26.88 -1.76
CA THR A 95 1.16 27.96 -2.00
C THR A 95 -0.16 27.46 -2.61
N ALA A 96 -0.13 26.32 -3.31
CA ALA A 96 -1.32 25.66 -3.83
C ALA A 96 -2.26 25.16 -2.73
N ALA A 97 -1.74 24.90 -1.54
CA ALA A 97 -2.51 24.43 -0.39
C ALA A 97 -3.16 25.54 0.43
N PHE A 98 -2.77 26.82 0.25
CA PHE A 98 -3.35 27.93 1.00
C PHE A 98 -4.67 28.41 0.41
N SER A 99 -5.58 28.81 1.29
CA SER A 99 -6.75 29.58 0.88
C SER A 99 -6.33 30.97 0.42
N THR A 100 -7.08 31.52 -0.53
CA THR A 100 -6.94 32.89 -0.99
C THR A 100 -8.22 33.67 -0.71
N THR A 101 -8.20 34.98 -0.93
CA THR A 101 -9.38 35.83 -0.80
C THR A 101 -10.46 35.43 -1.81
N GLU A 102 -10.04 35.02 -3.02
CA GLU A 102 -10.94 34.60 -4.09
C GLU A 102 -11.45 33.15 -3.89
N GLU A 103 -10.62 32.31 -3.25
CA GLU A 103 -10.95 30.91 -2.96
C GLU A 103 -10.77 30.62 -1.47
N PRO A 104 -11.67 31.12 -0.62
CA PRO A 104 -11.61 30.85 0.82
C PRO A 104 -12.01 29.41 1.16
N GLY A 105 -11.53 28.88 2.26
CA GLY A 105 -11.89 27.56 2.76
C GLY A 105 -11.27 26.40 1.98
N GLY A 106 -11.95 25.26 2.00
CA GLY A 106 -11.53 24.06 1.27
C GLY A 106 -10.33 23.31 1.87
N ASN A 107 -10.09 23.43 3.17
CA ASN A 107 -8.92 22.85 3.84
C ASN A 107 -8.79 21.33 3.61
N HIS A 108 -9.88 20.59 3.66
CA HIS A 108 -9.86 19.16 3.39
C HIS A 108 -9.55 18.83 1.92
N ALA A 109 -10.15 19.58 0.98
CA ALA A 109 -9.87 19.40 -0.45
C ALA A 109 -8.41 19.71 -0.80
N ARG A 110 -7.77 20.61 -0.05
CA ARG A 110 -6.37 20.99 -0.27
C ARG A 110 -5.35 19.95 0.16
N GLY A 111 -5.76 18.92 0.93
CA GLY A 111 -4.95 17.74 1.17
C GLY A 111 -4.52 17.03 -0.11
N ALA A 112 -5.31 17.12 -1.17
CA ALA A 112 -4.97 16.56 -2.48
C ALA A 112 -3.73 17.21 -3.14
N VAL A 113 -3.28 18.38 -2.66
CA VAL A 113 -2.02 19.02 -3.10
C VAL A 113 -0.79 18.19 -2.73
N PHE A 114 -0.89 17.33 -1.72
CA PHE A 114 0.23 16.56 -1.16
C PHE A 114 1.08 15.85 -2.24
N LEU A 115 0.46 15.15 -3.17
CA LEU A 115 1.18 14.41 -4.22
C LEU A 115 1.14 15.12 -5.59
N SER A 116 0.35 16.18 -5.76
CA SER A 116 0.18 16.87 -7.04
C SER A 116 0.94 18.20 -7.14
N GLY A 117 1.10 18.89 -6.02
CA GLY A 117 1.58 20.27 -6.02
C GLY A 117 0.64 21.28 -6.72
N ILE A 118 -0.56 20.84 -7.13
CA ILE A 118 -1.50 21.63 -7.93
C ILE A 118 -2.69 22.02 -7.07
N ARG A 119 -3.15 23.27 -7.20
CA ARG A 119 -4.35 23.76 -6.53
C ARG A 119 -5.58 23.03 -7.07
N PRO A 120 -6.40 22.39 -6.22
CA PRO A 120 -7.64 21.77 -6.63
C PRO A 120 -8.59 22.81 -7.23
N ARG A 121 -9.25 22.48 -8.36
CA ARG A 121 -10.28 23.33 -8.93
C ARG A 121 -11.48 23.39 -8.00
N ARG A 122 -11.97 24.58 -7.71
CA ARG A 122 -13.21 24.78 -6.96
C ARG A 122 -14.42 24.53 -7.86
N ASP A 123 -14.70 23.26 -8.11
CA ASP A 123 -15.82 22.79 -8.91
C ASP A 123 -16.28 21.42 -8.33
N ALA A 124 -17.54 21.34 -7.91
CA ALA A 124 -18.08 20.13 -7.32
C ALA A 124 -18.35 19.03 -8.34
N VAL A 125 -18.56 19.41 -9.61
CA VAL A 125 -18.98 18.48 -10.67
C VAL A 125 -17.81 18.03 -11.54
N SER A 126 -16.87 18.95 -11.82
CA SER A 126 -15.75 18.71 -12.73
C SER A 126 -14.41 18.90 -12.00
N PRO A 127 -14.05 18.00 -11.09
CA PRO A 127 -12.80 18.11 -10.35
C PRO A 127 -11.59 18.04 -11.29
N TYR A 128 -10.57 18.83 -10.98
CA TYR A 128 -9.30 18.87 -11.71
C TYR A 128 -8.15 19.11 -10.74
N LEU A 129 -7.17 18.21 -10.73
CA LEU A 129 -6.00 18.30 -9.85
C LEU A 129 -4.68 18.16 -10.61
N GLY A 130 -4.62 17.34 -11.63
CA GLY A 130 -3.39 16.93 -12.29
C GLY A 130 -3.00 15.50 -11.98
N VAL A 131 -1.94 14.99 -12.60
CA VAL A 131 -1.37 13.68 -12.31
C VAL A 131 -0.53 13.78 -11.04
N THR A 132 -0.72 12.86 -10.11
CA THR A 132 0.09 12.82 -8.89
C THR A 132 1.42 12.11 -9.10
N ILE A 133 2.44 12.46 -8.29
CA ILE A 133 3.80 11.94 -8.45
C ILE A 133 3.87 10.40 -8.32
N ASP A 134 3.06 9.80 -7.45
CA ASP A 134 2.95 8.36 -7.32
C ASP A 134 2.47 7.71 -8.63
N GLN A 135 1.56 8.34 -9.36
CA GLN A 135 1.07 7.85 -10.64
C GLN A 135 2.06 8.06 -11.78
N LEU A 136 2.84 9.14 -11.76
CA LEU A 136 3.96 9.31 -12.69
C LEU A 136 5.02 8.21 -12.48
N ILE A 137 5.28 7.86 -11.22
CA ILE A 137 6.20 6.78 -10.86
C ILE A 137 5.62 5.42 -11.28
N ALA A 138 4.33 5.17 -11.02
CA ALA A 138 3.63 3.96 -11.42
C ALA A 138 3.64 3.75 -12.95
N GLN A 139 3.39 4.80 -13.73
CA GLN A 139 3.47 4.77 -15.18
C GLN A 139 4.87 4.40 -15.68
N LYS A 140 5.91 4.86 -15.00
CA LYS A 140 7.30 4.62 -15.41
C LYS A 140 7.85 3.29 -14.94
N TYR A 141 7.53 2.85 -13.73
CA TYR A 141 8.16 1.69 -13.07
C TYR A 141 7.17 0.58 -12.71
N GLY A 142 5.88 0.84 -12.72
CA GLY A 142 4.86 -0.13 -12.32
C GLY A 142 4.44 -1.11 -13.40
N GLN A 143 5.06 -1.06 -14.59
CA GLN A 143 4.70 -1.93 -15.72
C GLN A 143 5.15 -3.39 -15.51
N ASP A 144 6.07 -3.60 -14.60
CA ASP A 144 6.64 -4.91 -14.29
C ASP A 144 5.98 -5.59 -13.08
N THR A 145 5.04 -4.93 -12.41
CA THR A 145 4.30 -5.46 -11.26
C THR A 145 2.87 -5.84 -11.60
N LEU A 146 2.24 -6.69 -10.79
CA LEU A 146 0.83 -7.08 -10.97
C LEU A 146 -0.09 -5.87 -10.81
N LEU A 147 0.18 -5.04 -9.81
CA LEU A 147 -0.47 -3.77 -9.58
C LEU A 147 0.56 -2.65 -9.73
N SER A 148 0.32 -1.72 -10.61
CA SER A 148 1.22 -0.57 -10.80
C SER A 148 1.24 0.37 -9.61
N SER A 149 0.15 0.43 -8.85
CA SER A 149 0.00 1.20 -7.60
C SER A 149 -1.14 0.68 -6.75
N ILE A 150 -1.09 0.98 -5.45
CA ILE A 150 -2.11 0.63 -4.46
C ILE A 150 -2.39 1.88 -3.63
N GLN A 151 -3.67 2.22 -3.47
CA GLN A 151 -4.13 3.31 -2.63
C GLN A 151 -4.82 2.72 -1.41
N LEU A 152 -4.21 2.85 -0.25
CA LEU A 152 -4.70 2.33 1.02
C LEU A 152 -5.09 3.48 1.96
N GLY A 153 -6.16 3.28 2.72
CA GLY A 153 -6.62 4.22 3.73
C GLY A 153 -7.20 3.51 4.95
N ILE A 154 -7.60 4.29 5.94
CA ILE A 154 -8.21 3.78 7.18
C ILE A 154 -9.57 4.43 7.47
N GLU A 155 -9.92 5.46 6.74
CA GLU A 155 -11.20 6.15 6.88
C GLU A 155 -11.96 6.03 5.57
N ASP A 156 -13.19 5.51 5.67
CA ASP A 156 -14.08 5.39 4.52
C ASP A 156 -14.75 6.75 4.23
N ALA A 157 -14.25 7.42 3.22
CA ALA A 157 -14.82 8.65 2.72
C ALA A 157 -15.76 8.43 1.51
N SER A 158 -16.03 7.17 1.12
CA SER A 158 -16.84 6.82 -0.06
C SER A 158 -18.29 7.29 0.02
N HIS A 159 -18.80 7.51 1.23
CA HIS A 159 -20.15 8.06 1.44
C HIS A 159 -20.24 9.56 1.09
N ASN A 160 -19.12 10.24 0.99
CA ASN A 160 -19.09 11.64 0.60
C ASN A 160 -19.10 11.74 -0.93
N SER A 161 -20.14 12.35 -1.47
CA SER A 161 -20.28 12.56 -2.91
C SER A 161 -20.73 13.99 -3.23
N GLY A 162 -20.41 14.45 -4.44
CA GLY A 162 -20.82 15.78 -4.92
C GLY A 162 -19.98 16.91 -4.33
N ASN A 163 -20.62 17.83 -3.63
CA ASN A 163 -20.01 19.02 -3.06
C ASN A 163 -19.55 18.78 -1.62
N CYS A 164 -18.29 18.71 -1.41
CA CYS A 164 -17.67 18.67 -0.10
C CYS A 164 -16.97 20.00 0.17
N ASN A 165 -17.34 20.64 1.28
CA ASN A 165 -16.61 21.79 1.79
C ASN A 165 -16.36 22.93 0.78
N TRP A 166 -17.14 23.99 0.86
CA TRP A 166 -16.95 25.24 0.12
C TRP A 166 -16.98 25.16 -1.42
N GLY A 167 -17.70 24.20 -1.99
CA GLY A 167 -17.84 24.07 -3.45
C GLY A 167 -16.75 23.24 -4.12
N TYR A 168 -15.92 22.55 -3.35
CA TYR A 168 -14.97 21.57 -3.87
C TYR A 168 -15.61 20.18 -3.99
N SER A 169 -15.18 19.43 -4.99
CA SER A 169 -15.60 18.03 -5.15
C SER A 169 -15.09 17.16 -3.99
N CYS A 170 -15.91 16.21 -3.55
CA CYS A 170 -15.52 15.18 -2.58
C CYS A 170 -14.41 14.26 -3.11
N ALA A 171 -14.17 14.23 -4.42
CA ALA A 171 -13.06 13.50 -5.00
C ALA A 171 -11.69 13.88 -4.41
N TYR A 172 -11.53 15.14 -3.98
CA TYR A 172 -10.29 15.62 -3.37
C TYR A 172 -10.08 15.14 -1.93
N THR A 173 -11.16 14.84 -1.21
CA THR A 173 -11.09 14.29 0.16
C THR A 173 -11.03 12.78 0.16
N ASN A 174 -11.56 12.14 -0.90
CA ASN A 174 -11.66 10.69 -1.00
C ASN A 174 -10.41 10.05 -1.60
N SER A 175 -9.54 10.84 -2.25
CA SER A 175 -8.32 10.33 -2.87
C SER A 175 -7.20 11.37 -2.87
N ILE A 176 -6.00 10.91 -2.52
CA ILE A 176 -4.76 11.68 -2.67
C ILE A 176 -3.99 11.30 -3.95
N SER A 177 -4.44 10.29 -4.67
CA SER A 177 -3.78 9.72 -5.85
C SER A 177 -4.65 9.88 -7.10
N TRP A 178 -4.11 10.47 -8.17
CA TRP A 178 -4.83 10.79 -9.39
C TRP A 178 -4.10 10.27 -10.61
N LEU A 179 -4.77 9.37 -11.34
CA LEU A 179 -4.23 8.73 -12.55
C LEU A 179 -3.95 9.71 -13.68
N ASN A 180 -4.84 10.69 -13.82
CA ASN A 180 -4.76 11.79 -14.78
C ASN A 180 -5.45 13.02 -14.15
N PRO A 181 -5.44 14.20 -14.81
CA PRO A 181 -5.96 15.43 -14.21
C PRO A 181 -7.40 15.37 -13.70
N THR A 182 -8.21 14.43 -14.14
CA THR A 182 -9.65 14.35 -13.83
C THR A 182 -10.08 13.03 -13.23
N THR A 183 -9.16 12.07 -13.04
CA THR A 183 -9.49 10.71 -12.58
C THR A 183 -8.81 10.42 -11.24
N PRO A 184 -9.51 10.60 -10.11
CA PRO A 184 -9.03 10.15 -8.81
C PRO A 184 -9.03 8.62 -8.74
N LEU A 185 -8.07 8.05 -8.04
CA LEU A 185 -8.03 6.62 -7.76
C LEU A 185 -8.72 6.34 -6.42
N PRO A 186 -9.61 5.34 -6.36
CA PRO A 186 -10.32 5.02 -5.14
C PRO A 186 -9.35 4.50 -4.07
N THR A 187 -9.54 4.96 -2.86
CA THR A 187 -8.79 4.47 -1.68
C THR A 187 -9.47 3.23 -1.13
N GLU A 188 -8.71 2.15 -0.98
CA GLU A 188 -9.20 0.92 -0.37
C GLU A 188 -8.98 0.97 1.14
N VAL A 189 -10.06 0.85 1.90
CA VAL A 189 -10.04 0.89 3.36
C VAL A 189 -10.32 -0.47 4.00
N ASN A 190 -10.82 -1.42 3.23
CA ASN A 190 -11.11 -2.75 3.73
C ASN A 190 -9.87 -3.67 3.58
N PRO A 191 -9.26 -4.10 4.68
CA PRO A 191 -8.04 -4.92 4.63
C PRO A 191 -8.24 -6.23 3.87
N ARG A 192 -9.43 -6.81 3.93
CA ARG A 192 -9.76 -8.04 3.22
C ARG A 192 -9.80 -7.81 1.71
N ILE A 193 -10.46 -6.74 1.26
CA ILE A 193 -10.53 -6.41 -0.17
C ILE A 193 -9.14 -6.06 -0.69
N ALA A 194 -8.35 -5.30 0.08
CA ALA A 194 -6.96 -5.00 -0.26
C ALA A 194 -6.13 -6.27 -0.43
N PHE A 195 -6.24 -7.22 0.51
CA PHE A 195 -5.55 -8.51 0.44
C PHE A 195 -6.01 -9.36 -0.77
N GLU A 196 -7.31 -9.46 -1.00
CA GLU A 196 -7.88 -10.16 -2.16
C GLU A 196 -7.46 -9.53 -3.51
N ARG A 197 -7.28 -8.21 -3.54
CA ARG A 197 -6.79 -7.49 -4.73
C ARG A 197 -5.32 -7.79 -5.02
N MET A 198 -4.51 -7.96 -4.00
CA MET A 198 -3.08 -8.27 -4.13
C MET A 198 -2.84 -9.73 -4.52
N PHE A 199 -3.62 -10.65 -3.97
CA PHE A 199 -3.39 -12.09 -4.07
C PHE A 199 -4.50 -12.85 -4.79
N GLY A 200 -5.53 -12.17 -5.25
CA GLY A 200 -6.59 -12.75 -6.07
C GLY A 200 -6.11 -13.03 -7.50
N ASP A 201 -6.77 -13.97 -8.16
CA ASP A 201 -6.45 -14.39 -9.53
C ASP A 201 -7.17 -13.59 -10.62
N GLY A 202 -7.74 -12.43 -10.29
CA GLY A 202 -8.49 -11.60 -11.20
C GLY A 202 -9.94 -12.04 -11.44
N LEU A 203 -10.43 -13.03 -10.70
CA LEU A 203 -11.82 -13.48 -10.77
C LEU A 203 -12.82 -12.36 -10.42
N SER A 204 -14.02 -12.44 -10.98
CA SER A 204 -15.12 -11.53 -10.64
C SER A 204 -15.53 -11.63 -9.15
N ALA A 205 -16.22 -10.62 -8.65
CA ALA A 205 -16.73 -10.63 -7.27
C ALA A 205 -17.67 -11.82 -6.98
N GLU A 206 -18.40 -12.31 -8.00
CA GLU A 206 -19.29 -13.47 -7.88
C GLU A 206 -18.52 -14.78 -7.81
N GLU A 207 -17.54 -14.97 -8.68
CA GLU A 207 -16.66 -16.14 -8.68
C GLU A 207 -15.85 -16.23 -7.38
N ARG A 208 -15.38 -15.07 -6.87
CA ARG A 208 -14.76 -15.00 -5.56
C ARG A 208 -15.69 -15.33 -4.39
N ARG A 209 -16.98 -14.96 -4.47
CA ARG A 209 -17.97 -15.37 -3.47
C ARG A 209 -18.24 -16.87 -3.50
N ALA A 210 -18.32 -17.46 -4.66
CA ALA A 210 -18.49 -18.91 -4.82
C ALA A 210 -17.28 -19.69 -4.31
N GLY A 211 -16.06 -19.22 -4.62
CA GLY A 211 -14.81 -19.83 -4.14
C GLY A 211 -14.58 -19.68 -2.62
N ARG A 212 -15.07 -18.60 -2.01
CA ARG A 212 -14.94 -18.33 -0.56
C ARG A 212 -15.71 -19.33 0.33
N LEU A 213 -16.74 -19.94 -0.19
CA LEU A 213 -17.44 -21.01 0.52
C LEU A 213 -16.65 -22.32 0.57
N GLN A 214 -15.58 -22.44 -0.24
CA GLN A 214 -14.76 -23.65 -0.34
C GLN A 214 -13.34 -23.51 0.21
N SER A 215 -12.78 -22.30 0.34
CA SER A 215 -11.39 -22.10 0.79
C SER A 215 -11.33 -21.16 1.98
N ALA A 216 -10.99 -21.68 3.14
CA ALA A 216 -10.81 -20.89 4.37
C ALA A 216 -9.57 -19.99 4.34
N SER A 217 -8.60 -20.22 3.45
CA SER A 217 -7.32 -19.52 3.38
C SER A 217 -6.76 -19.52 1.94
N ILE A 218 -6.15 -18.42 1.53
CA ILE A 218 -5.40 -18.31 0.27
C ILE A 218 -4.20 -19.27 0.29
N LEU A 219 -3.49 -19.35 1.41
CA LEU A 219 -2.35 -20.26 1.54
C LEU A 219 -2.76 -21.72 1.44
N ASP A 220 -3.93 -22.11 1.95
CA ASP A 220 -4.41 -23.50 1.84
C ASP A 220 -4.60 -23.91 0.38
N SER A 221 -5.01 -22.97 -0.48
CA SER A 221 -5.17 -23.21 -1.92
C SER A 221 -3.84 -23.50 -2.64
N VAL A 222 -2.72 -22.97 -2.16
CA VAL A 222 -1.38 -23.16 -2.77
C VAL A 222 -0.49 -24.14 -1.99
N THR A 223 -0.98 -24.70 -0.88
CA THR A 223 -0.20 -25.57 0.01
C THR A 223 0.42 -26.77 -0.73
N HIS A 224 -0.27 -27.31 -1.72
CA HIS A 224 0.24 -28.45 -2.50
C HIS A 224 1.43 -28.10 -3.41
N GLU A 225 1.54 -26.85 -3.85
CA GLU A 225 2.63 -26.40 -4.73
C GLU A 225 3.91 -26.03 -3.96
N ILE A 226 3.78 -25.57 -2.71
CA ILE A 226 4.90 -25.10 -1.90
C ILE A 226 6.02 -26.14 -1.75
N PRO A 227 5.78 -27.39 -1.34
CA PRO A 227 6.85 -28.39 -1.19
C PRO A 227 7.55 -28.71 -2.51
N ARG A 228 6.79 -28.74 -3.60
CA ARG A 228 7.31 -29.00 -4.95
C ARG A 228 8.21 -27.86 -5.43
N PHE A 229 7.80 -26.64 -5.18
CA PHE A 229 8.56 -25.46 -5.52
C PHE A 229 9.84 -25.35 -4.69
N LYS A 230 9.78 -25.58 -3.36
CA LYS A 230 10.91 -25.54 -2.45
C LYS A 230 12.04 -26.50 -2.82
N LYS A 231 11.74 -27.66 -3.38
CA LYS A 231 12.75 -28.64 -3.81
C LYS A 231 13.74 -28.08 -4.84
N ASN A 232 13.36 -27.04 -5.56
CA ASN A 232 14.18 -26.42 -6.59
C ASN A 232 14.93 -25.15 -6.10
N LEU A 233 14.79 -24.80 -4.82
CA LEU A 233 15.38 -23.61 -4.21
C LEU A 233 16.63 -23.94 -3.41
N GLY A 234 17.58 -23.01 -3.36
CA GLY A 234 18.68 -23.02 -2.39
C GLY A 234 18.16 -22.81 -0.96
N SER A 235 18.97 -23.17 0.05
CA SER A 235 18.57 -23.06 1.47
C SER A 235 18.20 -21.64 1.90
N GLY A 236 18.91 -20.62 1.40
CA GLY A 236 18.59 -19.20 1.68
C GLY A 236 17.24 -18.78 1.11
N ASP A 237 16.92 -19.21 -0.11
CA ASP A 237 15.63 -18.93 -0.74
C ASP A 237 14.48 -19.70 -0.09
N GLN A 238 14.75 -20.93 0.38
CA GLN A 238 13.77 -21.70 1.16
C GLN A 238 13.40 -20.96 2.45
N ALA A 239 14.39 -20.46 3.19
CA ALA A 239 14.15 -19.69 4.41
C ALA A 239 13.34 -18.41 4.13
N ARG A 240 13.72 -17.64 3.11
CA ARG A 240 12.97 -16.42 2.71
C ARG A 240 11.52 -16.73 2.32
N LEU A 241 11.31 -17.83 1.60
CA LEU A 241 9.96 -18.26 1.24
C LEU A 241 9.16 -18.66 2.47
N ASP A 242 9.76 -19.34 3.45
CA ASP A 242 9.08 -19.75 4.68
C ASP A 242 8.69 -18.53 5.53
N ASP A 243 9.60 -17.57 5.69
CA ASP A 243 9.33 -16.31 6.39
C ASP A 243 8.19 -15.55 5.73
N TYR A 244 8.23 -15.45 4.39
CA TYR A 244 7.18 -14.80 3.62
C TYR A 244 5.81 -15.48 3.80
N LEU A 245 5.74 -16.81 3.66
CA LEU A 245 4.49 -17.57 3.83
C LEU A 245 3.95 -17.47 5.26
N THR A 246 4.84 -17.39 6.25
CA THR A 246 4.47 -17.16 7.65
C THR A 246 3.84 -15.79 7.83
N ASN A 247 4.41 -14.74 7.22
CA ASN A 247 3.86 -13.40 7.26
C ASN A 247 2.48 -13.32 6.58
N VAL A 248 2.33 -13.94 5.41
CA VAL A 248 1.03 -14.00 4.71
C VAL A 248 -0.02 -14.67 5.61
N ARG A 249 0.31 -15.81 6.22
CA ARG A 249 -0.61 -16.53 7.12
C ARG A 249 -1.00 -15.72 8.35
N GLU A 250 -0.08 -14.98 8.92
CA GLU A 250 -0.36 -14.14 10.07
C GLU A 250 -1.29 -12.97 9.71
N ILE A 251 -1.08 -12.34 8.56
CA ILE A 251 -1.96 -11.26 8.06
C ILE A 251 -3.36 -11.82 7.78
N GLU A 252 -3.47 -12.96 7.09
CA GLU A 252 -4.76 -13.64 6.89
C GLU A 252 -5.49 -13.92 8.22
N ARG A 253 -4.75 -14.43 9.21
CA ARG A 253 -5.29 -14.70 10.55
C ARG A 253 -5.82 -13.44 11.20
N ARG A 254 -5.07 -12.32 11.15
CA ARG A 254 -5.49 -11.04 11.75
C ARG A 254 -6.73 -10.48 11.06
N ILE A 255 -6.77 -10.49 9.72
CA ILE A 255 -7.93 -10.07 8.95
C ILE A 255 -9.16 -10.89 9.36
N ARG A 256 -9.04 -12.21 9.42
CA ARG A 256 -10.14 -13.11 9.81
C ARG A 256 -10.59 -12.87 11.25
N THR A 257 -9.67 -12.71 12.19
CA THR A 257 -10.00 -12.44 13.59
C THR A 257 -10.73 -11.10 13.75
N ALA A 258 -10.23 -10.05 13.09
CA ALA A 258 -10.87 -8.75 13.10
C ALA A 258 -12.29 -8.79 12.49
N THR A 259 -12.45 -9.53 11.39
CA THR A 259 -13.75 -9.72 10.74
C THR A 259 -14.75 -10.51 11.61
N ASN A 260 -14.29 -11.56 12.30
CA ASN A 260 -15.16 -12.38 13.16
C ASN A 260 -15.60 -11.64 14.42
N ASN A 261 -14.73 -10.82 15.01
CA ASN A 261 -15.07 -10.00 16.16
C ASN A 261 -16.14 -8.95 15.81
N ALA A 262 -16.00 -8.30 14.65
CA ALA A 262 -16.99 -7.35 14.15
C ALA A 262 -18.37 -8.02 13.86
N ALA A 263 -18.38 -9.29 13.48
CA ALA A 263 -19.62 -10.04 13.24
C ALA A 263 -20.33 -10.50 14.54
N ALA A 264 -19.61 -10.58 15.66
CA ALA A 264 -20.18 -10.97 16.95
C ALA A 264 -20.91 -9.82 17.67
N GLU A 265 -20.55 -8.58 17.38
CA GLU A 265 -21.22 -7.38 17.88
C GLU A 265 -21.98 -6.73 16.71
N VAL A 266 -23.29 -7.05 16.60
CA VAL A 266 -24.16 -6.49 15.56
C VAL A 266 -24.39 -5.00 15.82
N SER A 267 -23.45 -4.17 15.41
CA SER A 267 -23.65 -2.75 15.14
C SER A 267 -23.83 -2.57 13.64
N ALA A 268 -24.96 -2.02 13.22
CA ALA A 268 -25.38 -1.92 11.81
C ALA A 268 -24.54 -0.92 10.98
N GLU A 269 -23.47 -0.36 11.52
CA GLU A 269 -22.73 0.77 10.92
C GLU A 269 -21.30 0.45 10.45
N VAL A 270 -20.74 -0.73 10.80
CA VAL A 270 -19.37 -1.06 10.39
C VAL A 270 -19.40 -2.01 9.19
N PRO A 271 -18.81 -1.64 8.03
CA PRO A 271 -18.71 -2.53 6.88
C PRO A 271 -17.98 -3.82 7.24
N PHE A 272 -18.53 -4.95 6.83
CA PHE A 272 -17.96 -6.27 7.09
C PHE A 272 -16.51 -6.38 6.58
N GLY A 273 -15.57 -6.62 7.48
CA GLY A 273 -14.14 -6.77 7.18
C GLY A 273 -13.25 -5.61 7.61
N ILE A 274 -13.82 -4.52 8.14
CA ILE A 274 -13.05 -3.41 8.72
C ILE A 274 -12.97 -3.63 10.24
N PRO A 275 -11.77 -3.61 10.86
CA PRO A 275 -11.60 -3.69 12.30
C PRO A 275 -12.21 -2.48 13.02
N GLU A 276 -12.86 -2.70 14.15
CA GLU A 276 -13.37 -1.59 15.00
C GLU A 276 -12.24 -0.77 15.62
N SER A 277 -11.17 -1.44 16.05
CA SER A 277 -9.99 -0.78 16.59
C SER A 277 -9.18 -0.13 15.47
N LYS A 278 -9.04 1.18 15.51
CA LYS A 278 -8.19 1.94 14.57
C LYS A 278 -6.74 1.45 14.60
N ASP A 279 -6.19 1.13 15.77
CA ASP A 279 -4.81 0.64 15.89
C ASP A 279 -4.61 -0.69 15.18
N ILE A 280 -5.57 -1.62 15.30
CA ILE A 280 -5.55 -2.89 14.59
C ILE A 280 -5.69 -2.65 13.09
N HIS A 281 -6.58 -1.77 12.68
CA HIS A 281 -6.79 -1.42 11.28
C HIS A 281 -5.51 -0.83 10.66
N PHE A 282 -4.90 0.17 11.31
CA PHE A 282 -3.61 0.74 10.90
C PHE A 282 -2.56 -0.34 10.71
N LYS A 283 -2.35 -1.18 11.72
CA LYS A 283 -1.36 -2.26 11.66
C LYS A 283 -1.57 -3.18 10.47
N ILE A 284 -2.80 -3.64 10.24
CA ILE A 284 -3.09 -4.55 9.13
C ILE A 284 -2.83 -3.86 7.78
N MET A 285 -3.23 -2.60 7.60
CA MET A 285 -3.03 -1.88 6.35
C MET A 285 -1.54 -1.63 6.06
N TYR A 286 -0.74 -1.31 7.08
CA TYR A 286 0.72 -1.19 6.93
C TYR A 286 1.39 -2.55 6.63
N ASP A 287 0.95 -3.62 7.29
CA ASP A 287 1.46 -4.97 7.02
C ASP A 287 1.16 -5.40 5.58
N LEU A 288 -0.03 -5.07 5.06
CA LEU A 288 -0.41 -5.30 3.66
C LEU A 288 0.48 -4.51 2.68
N MET A 289 0.75 -3.24 2.99
CA MET A 289 1.67 -2.42 2.19
C MET A 289 3.08 -3.03 2.13
N ILE A 290 3.61 -3.46 3.28
CA ILE A 290 4.92 -4.10 3.37
C ILE A 290 4.92 -5.42 2.57
N LEU A 291 3.86 -6.21 2.71
CA LEU A 291 3.71 -7.48 1.99
C LEU A 291 3.68 -7.28 0.48
N ALA A 292 2.98 -6.25 -0.02
CA ALA A 292 2.97 -5.90 -1.43
C ALA A 292 4.39 -5.59 -1.95
N PHE A 293 5.19 -4.85 -1.18
CA PHE A 293 6.58 -4.56 -1.54
C PHE A 293 7.48 -5.79 -1.48
N GLN A 294 7.27 -6.71 -0.53
CA GLN A 294 8.05 -7.95 -0.46
C GLN A 294 7.77 -8.87 -1.64
N ALA A 295 6.55 -8.87 -2.12
CA ALA A 295 6.08 -9.71 -3.22
C ALA A 295 6.22 -9.08 -4.61
N ASP A 296 6.71 -7.83 -4.71
CA ASP A 296 6.76 -7.06 -5.97
C ASP A 296 5.40 -7.04 -6.70
N ILE A 297 4.31 -6.84 -5.93
CA ILE A 297 2.94 -6.71 -6.42
C ILE A 297 2.69 -5.27 -6.85
#